data_5d533c461bf7662c972db4d1dbfc04d6
#
_entry.id   5d533c461bf7662c972db4d1dbfc04d6
#
_cell.length_a   1.000
_cell.length_b   1.000
_cell.length_c   1.000
_cell.angle_alpha   90.00
_cell.angle_beta   90.00
_cell.angle_gamma   90.00
#
_symmetry.space_group_name_H-M   'P 1'
#
loop_
_entity.id
_entity.type
_entity.pdbx_description
1 polymer ?
#
loop_
_entity_poly.entity_id
_entity_poly.type
_entity_poly.pdbx_seq_one_letter_code
_entity_poly.pdbx_strand_id
1 'polypeptide(L)'
;MNANQKYLKKSLLVLGILLLIGAIIGMTSGAWVQPVQAAPKRTRTPTQTASATPSRTPIRTATPTPAPFLTPTPGPTTTVDGTWKIVSSPNVGTGTHGNRLNAVAVVSANDVWAVGFSPHPSGTPLYIRQTLIEHWDGSSWSVVPSPNPAGKPDVVLNGVAAVSASDIWAVGHSGDPAFAPWQTLTEHWDGSNWSIIPSPSPGTYNGNDLYAVAAVSTGDVWAVGWYQSGPTGQEGGALTMHWDGASWTVVPNPSRWPLYGVTAIASNDVWAVGEQSILHWNGTNWSTVSFPPPPGDSYQILKGISAASANDIWAVGYSQFAYFYGYRYYPLAYHWDGTRWSLVPNAGNIDEYLFAVTAIAANDVWAVGDNGQTQHWNGANWSRVAAPYPGLGGRFNGVAAASTRDVWAVGSYSDGNQWLTWIDRYTVP
;
A
#
# COMPACT_ATOMS: atom_id res chain seq x y z
N MET A 1 -25.44 -25.00 33.19
CA MET A 1 -25.21 -24.98 31.76
C MET A 1 -24.19 -23.91 31.47
N ASN A 2 -23.02 -24.30 30.97
CA ASN A 2 -21.88 -23.40 30.74
C ASN A 2 -22.12 -22.43 29.60
N ALA A 3 -21.58 -21.22 29.70
CA ALA A 3 -21.71 -20.12 28.72
C ALA A 3 -21.39 -20.56 27.27
N ASN A 4 -20.50 -21.50 27.08
CA ASN A 4 -20.13 -22.05 25.77
C ASN A 4 -21.26 -22.82 25.04
N GLN A 5 -22.23 -23.37 25.77
CA GLN A 5 -23.40 -24.05 25.15
C GLN A 5 -24.44 -23.06 24.63
N LYS A 6 -24.47 -21.82 25.16
CA LYS A 6 -25.38 -20.78 24.68
C LYS A 6 -24.94 -20.20 23.33
N TYR A 7 -23.63 -20.12 23.09
CA TYR A 7 -23.07 -19.62 21.82
C TYR A 7 -23.24 -20.64 20.68
N LEU A 8 -23.07 -21.92 20.95
CA LEU A 8 -23.27 -22.95 19.92
C LEU A 8 -24.74 -23.04 19.45
N LYS A 9 -25.70 -22.84 20.35
CA LYS A 9 -27.13 -22.84 19.97
C LYS A 9 -27.53 -21.59 19.16
N LYS A 10 -26.92 -20.43 19.39
CA LYS A 10 -27.17 -19.22 18.57
C LYS A 10 -26.57 -19.32 17.17
N SER A 11 -25.38 -19.90 17.02
CA SER A 11 -24.74 -20.10 15.71
C SER A 11 -25.48 -21.10 14.83
N LEU A 12 -26.06 -22.15 15.41
CA LEU A 12 -26.87 -23.13 14.67
C LEU A 12 -28.23 -22.56 14.24
N LEU A 13 -28.81 -21.62 15.01
CA LEU A 13 -30.07 -20.97 14.66
C LEU A 13 -29.90 -19.99 13.48
N VAL A 14 -28.80 -19.27 13.40
CA VAL A 14 -28.51 -18.34 12.30
C VAL A 14 -28.20 -19.10 11.00
N LEU A 15 -27.52 -20.25 11.06
CA LEU A 15 -27.28 -21.08 9.88
C LEU A 15 -28.57 -21.75 9.36
N GLY A 16 -29.50 -22.10 10.23
CA GLY A 16 -30.81 -22.67 9.85
C GLY A 16 -31.74 -21.66 9.15
N ILE A 17 -31.67 -20.38 9.53
CA ILE A 17 -32.50 -19.31 8.93
C ILE A 17 -31.97 -18.93 7.54
N LEU A 18 -30.65 -18.95 7.32
CA LEU A 18 -30.03 -18.68 6.00
C LEU A 18 -30.33 -19.78 4.97
N LEU A 19 -30.50 -21.03 5.39
CA LEU A 19 -30.88 -22.14 4.49
C LEU A 19 -32.38 -22.12 4.14
N LEU A 20 -33.26 -21.56 4.96
CA LEU A 20 -34.69 -21.44 4.66
C LEU A 20 -35.01 -20.27 3.71
N ILE A 21 -34.22 -19.21 3.71
CA ILE A 21 -34.39 -18.04 2.82
C ILE A 21 -33.93 -18.40 1.40
N GLY A 22 -32.92 -19.25 1.23
CA GLY A 22 -32.49 -19.75 -0.08
C GLY A 22 -33.49 -20.65 -0.84
N ALA A 23 -34.44 -21.25 -0.14
CA ALA A 23 -35.43 -22.17 -0.73
C ALA A 23 -36.75 -21.51 -1.21
N ILE A 24 -36.99 -20.23 -0.86
CA ILE A 24 -38.23 -19.51 -1.20
C ILE A 24 -38.08 -18.59 -2.44
N ILE A 25 -36.87 -18.31 -2.91
CA ILE A 25 -36.65 -17.45 -4.08
C ILE A 25 -36.56 -18.23 -5.42
N GLY A 26 -36.68 -19.53 -5.38
CA GLY A 26 -36.56 -20.41 -6.56
C GLY A 26 -37.84 -20.67 -7.39
N MET A 27 -38.97 -20.07 -7.08
CA MET A 27 -40.23 -20.33 -7.81
C MET A 27 -41.01 -19.03 -8.04
N THR A 28 -40.65 -18.26 -9.03
CA THR A 28 -41.55 -17.45 -9.89
C THR A 28 -40.72 -16.63 -10.90
N SER A 29 -40.48 -17.15 -12.08
CA SER A 29 -40.40 -16.36 -13.31
C SER A 29 -40.71 -17.24 -14.53
N GLY A 30 -41.96 -17.41 -14.79
CA GLY A 30 -42.45 -17.88 -16.08
C GLY A 30 -42.36 -16.76 -17.09
N ALA A 31 -41.37 -16.78 -17.98
CA ALA A 31 -41.29 -15.90 -19.12
C ALA A 31 -42.08 -16.49 -20.28
N TRP A 32 -43.12 -15.80 -20.72
CA TRP A 32 -43.87 -16.07 -21.93
C TRP A 32 -43.02 -15.79 -23.17
N VAL A 33 -42.74 -16.83 -23.97
CA VAL A 33 -42.10 -16.68 -25.28
C VAL A 33 -43.20 -16.57 -26.32
N GLN A 34 -43.24 -15.48 -27.05
CA GLN A 34 -44.08 -15.28 -28.23
C GLN A 34 -43.47 -15.99 -29.46
N PRO A 35 -44.25 -16.65 -30.34
CA PRO A 35 -43.72 -17.32 -31.51
C PRO A 35 -43.41 -16.32 -32.64
N VAL A 36 -42.21 -16.42 -33.18
CA VAL A 36 -41.79 -15.66 -34.37
C VAL A 36 -42.36 -16.37 -35.62
N GLN A 37 -43.10 -15.64 -36.46
CA GLN A 37 -43.60 -16.06 -37.75
C GLN A 37 -42.44 -16.27 -38.75
N ALA A 38 -42.50 -17.42 -39.45
CA ALA A 38 -41.57 -17.81 -40.50
C ALA A 38 -41.84 -17.05 -41.81
N ALA A 39 -40.79 -16.50 -42.44
CA ALA A 39 -40.84 -15.97 -43.79
C ALA A 39 -40.58 -17.06 -44.86
N PRO A 40 -41.11 -16.93 -46.11
CA PRO A 40 -41.21 -18.00 -47.09
C PRO A 40 -39.89 -18.35 -47.78
N LYS A 41 -39.70 -19.66 -48.01
CA LYS A 41 -38.57 -20.27 -48.75
C LYS A 41 -38.59 -19.87 -50.23
N ARG A 42 -37.47 -19.35 -50.74
CA ARG A 42 -37.14 -19.31 -52.17
C ARG A 42 -36.26 -20.53 -52.49
N THR A 43 -36.79 -21.42 -53.36
CA THR A 43 -36.06 -22.53 -53.98
C THR A 43 -35.11 -22.03 -55.04
N ARG A 44 -33.82 -22.45 -54.95
CA ARG A 44 -32.90 -22.44 -56.10
C ARG A 44 -32.14 -23.75 -56.16
N THR A 45 -32.16 -24.33 -57.35
CA THR A 45 -31.57 -25.57 -57.76
C THR A 45 -30.03 -25.53 -57.69
N PRO A 46 -29.36 -26.65 -57.35
CA PRO A 46 -27.93 -26.68 -57.20
C PRO A 46 -27.20 -26.97 -58.52
N THR A 47 -26.18 -26.21 -58.81
CA THR A 47 -25.15 -26.59 -59.81
C THR A 47 -23.93 -27.12 -59.06
N GLN A 48 -23.64 -28.38 -59.31
CA GLN A 48 -22.45 -29.05 -58.76
C GLN A 48 -21.18 -28.55 -59.46
N THR A 49 -20.22 -28.10 -58.67
CA THR A 49 -18.82 -28.01 -59.13
C THR A 49 -17.95 -28.57 -57.99
N ALA A 50 -17.28 -29.68 -58.30
CA ALA A 50 -16.34 -30.32 -57.40
C ALA A 50 -15.10 -29.43 -57.22
N SER A 51 -14.80 -29.10 -55.97
CA SER A 51 -13.53 -28.47 -55.64
C SER A 51 -12.81 -29.29 -54.56
N ALA A 52 -11.61 -29.65 -54.84
CA ALA A 52 -10.71 -30.44 -54.02
C ALA A 52 -10.51 -29.81 -52.62
N THR A 53 -10.67 -30.62 -51.60
CA THR A 53 -10.41 -30.23 -50.19
C THR A 53 -8.88 -30.24 -49.95
N PRO A 54 -8.26 -29.13 -49.59
CA PRO A 54 -6.86 -29.21 -49.11
C PRO A 54 -6.88 -29.78 -47.67
N SER A 55 -6.14 -30.86 -47.50
CA SER A 55 -5.82 -31.44 -46.20
C SER A 55 -5.13 -30.39 -45.32
N ARG A 56 -5.81 -29.89 -44.28
CA ARG A 56 -5.21 -29.05 -43.24
C ARG A 56 -4.46 -29.94 -42.27
N THR A 57 -3.15 -29.94 -42.35
CA THR A 57 -2.26 -30.39 -41.28
C THR A 57 -2.57 -29.54 -40.03
N PRO A 58 -2.79 -30.10 -38.85
CA PRO A 58 -3.02 -29.31 -37.64
C PRO A 58 -1.74 -28.52 -37.34
N ILE A 59 -1.82 -27.20 -37.44
CA ILE A 59 -0.80 -26.29 -36.92
C ILE A 59 -0.84 -26.46 -35.40
N ARG A 60 0.20 -27.10 -34.85
CA ARG A 60 0.45 -27.05 -33.42
C ARG A 60 0.69 -25.58 -33.08
N THR A 61 -0.30 -24.94 -32.43
CA THR A 61 -0.12 -23.64 -31.77
C THR A 61 0.95 -23.89 -30.70
N ALA A 62 2.16 -23.41 -30.90
CA ALA A 62 3.16 -23.37 -29.86
C ALA A 62 2.59 -22.47 -28.74
N THR A 63 2.39 -23.05 -27.57
CA THR A 63 2.12 -22.28 -26.36
C THR A 63 3.28 -21.29 -26.20
N PRO A 64 3.05 -19.97 -26.10
CA PRO A 64 4.13 -19.03 -25.91
C PRO A 64 4.84 -19.41 -24.60
N THR A 65 6.11 -19.80 -24.71
CA THR A 65 6.99 -19.94 -23.56
C THR A 65 7.07 -18.55 -22.94
N PRO A 66 6.73 -18.36 -21.63
CA PRO A 66 6.91 -17.09 -20.97
C PRO A 66 8.35 -16.64 -21.19
N ALA A 67 8.53 -15.39 -21.63
CA ALA A 67 9.88 -14.82 -21.71
C ALA A 67 10.52 -14.97 -20.31
N PRO A 68 11.78 -15.46 -20.25
CA PRO A 68 12.44 -15.60 -18.96
C PRO A 68 12.46 -14.24 -18.30
N PHE A 69 11.93 -14.14 -17.05
CA PHE A 69 12.23 -13.02 -16.20
C PHE A 69 13.75 -12.90 -16.17
N LEU A 70 14.26 -11.76 -16.58
CA LEU A 70 15.67 -11.46 -16.42
C LEU A 70 15.92 -11.56 -14.91
N THR A 71 16.53 -12.66 -14.47
CA THR A 71 17.08 -12.74 -13.12
C THR A 71 18.10 -11.61 -13.05
N PRO A 72 17.92 -10.63 -12.15
CA PRO A 72 18.90 -9.58 -12.00
C PRO A 72 20.24 -10.26 -11.68
N THR A 73 21.19 -10.10 -12.56
CA THR A 73 22.59 -10.45 -12.25
C THR A 73 22.95 -9.56 -11.05
N PRO A 74 23.43 -10.10 -9.93
CA PRO A 74 23.90 -9.30 -8.82
C PRO A 74 24.91 -8.29 -9.39
N GLY A 75 24.57 -7.01 -9.34
CA GLY A 75 25.50 -5.94 -9.72
C GLY A 75 26.73 -5.99 -8.82
N PRO A 76 27.87 -5.44 -9.27
CA PRO A 76 29.03 -5.35 -8.43
C PRO A 76 28.66 -4.69 -7.11
N THR A 77 29.06 -5.29 -6.00
CA THR A 77 28.90 -4.73 -4.66
C THR A 77 29.63 -3.40 -4.63
N THR A 78 28.91 -2.32 -4.85
CA THR A 78 29.44 -0.99 -4.52
C THR A 78 29.59 -0.97 -3.01
N THR A 79 30.80 -0.76 -2.53
CA THR A 79 31.06 -0.53 -1.12
C THR A 79 30.38 0.76 -0.72
N VAL A 80 29.22 0.65 -0.09
CA VAL A 80 28.62 1.76 0.62
C VAL A 80 29.48 1.95 1.86
N ASP A 81 30.01 3.14 2.07
CA ASP A 81 30.99 3.40 3.15
C ASP A 81 30.38 3.34 4.57
N GLY A 82 29.07 3.13 4.68
CA GLY A 82 28.32 3.09 5.94
C GLY A 82 27.78 1.71 6.27
N THR A 83 27.15 1.63 7.44
CA THR A 83 26.52 0.41 7.94
C THR A 83 25.17 0.68 8.58
N TRP A 84 24.23 -0.27 8.42
CA TRP A 84 22.99 -0.30 9.17
C TRP A 84 23.23 -0.83 10.59
N LYS A 85 22.58 -0.21 11.57
CA LYS A 85 22.59 -0.64 12.98
C LYS A 85 21.18 -0.58 13.55
N ILE A 86 20.81 -1.60 14.31
CA ILE A 86 19.57 -1.59 15.10
C ILE A 86 19.66 -0.46 16.12
N VAL A 87 18.63 0.37 16.18
CA VAL A 87 18.44 1.39 17.22
C VAL A 87 17.27 0.95 18.10
N SER A 88 17.50 0.86 19.41
CA SER A 88 16.47 0.47 20.36
C SER A 88 15.31 1.46 20.33
N SER A 89 14.09 0.97 20.25
CA SER A 89 12.87 1.76 20.36
C SER A 89 11.90 1.13 21.37
N PRO A 90 11.00 1.93 21.99
CA PRO A 90 10.07 1.41 22.98
C PRO A 90 9.00 0.52 22.34
N ASN A 91 8.52 -0.45 23.13
CA ASN A 91 7.34 -1.26 22.79
C ASN A 91 6.28 -1.06 23.85
N VAL A 92 5.03 -0.82 23.44
CA VAL A 92 3.93 -0.48 24.32
C VAL A 92 2.93 -1.63 24.40
N GLY A 93 2.57 -2.03 25.62
CA GLY A 93 1.59 -3.08 25.85
C GLY A 93 2.10 -4.49 25.53
N THR A 94 1.29 -5.49 25.86
CA THR A 94 1.53 -6.90 25.58
C THR A 94 0.33 -7.49 24.87
N GLY A 95 0.51 -8.00 23.65
CA GLY A 95 -0.58 -8.59 22.88
C GLY A 95 -0.09 -9.25 21.60
N THR A 96 -0.87 -10.21 21.10
CA THR A 96 -0.52 -11.02 19.93
C THR A 96 -0.36 -10.20 18.64
N HIS A 97 -0.94 -9.00 18.55
CA HIS A 97 -0.78 -8.12 17.40
C HIS A 97 0.48 -7.26 17.44
N GLY A 98 1.12 -7.15 18.61
CA GLY A 98 2.39 -6.49 18.81
C GLY A 98 2.43 -5.03 18.38
N ASN A 99 3.62 -4.49 18.41
CA ASN A 99 3.91 -3.13 17.98
C ASN A 99 4.39 -3.12 16.53
N ARG A 100 3.98 -2.12 15.78
CA ARG A 100 4.42 -1.94 14.40
C ARG A 100 4.59 -0.47 14.07
N LEU A 101 5.68 -0.13 13.41
CA LEU A 101 5.88 1.15 12.77
C LEU A 101 5.60 1.01 11.27
N ASN A 102 4.77 1.92 10.73
CA ASN A 102 4.32 1.90 9.34
C ASN A 102 5.02 2.94 8.47
N ALA A 103 5.40 4.08 9.05
CA ALA A 103 6.05 5.16 8.32
C ALA A 103 7.02 5.93 9.23
N VAL A 104 7.96 6.65 8.60
CA VAL A 104 8.95 7.50 9.24
C VAL A 104 9.10 8.80 8.46
N ALA A 105 9.23 9.91 9.17
CA ALA A 105 9.53 11.23 8.62
C ALA A 105 10.72 11.85 9.37
N VAL A 106 11.58 12.53 8.62
CA VAL A 106 12.78 13.17 9.15
C VAL A 106 12.64 14.68 9.03
N VAL A 107 12.73 15.39 10.16
CA VAL A 107 12.88 16.84 10.22
C VAL A 107 14.36 17.22 10.19
N SER A 108 15.17 16.51 10.97
CA SER A 108 16.62 16.63 11.03
C SER A 108 17.26 15.35 11.56
N ALA A 109 18.59 15.27 11.59
CA ALA A 109 19.32 14.13 12.15
C ALA A 109 19.01 13.86 13.65
N ASN A 110 18.49 14.86 14.36
CA ASN A 110 18.13 14.81 15.79
C ASN A 110 16.62 14.95 16.03
N ASP A 111 15.81 14.91 14.99
CA ASP A 111 14.37 15.07 15.06
C ASP A 111 13.71 14.18 13.99
N VAL A 112 13.33 12.96 14.41
CA VAL A 112 12.74 11.95 13.52
C VAL A 112 11.49 11.38 14.17
N TRP A 113 10.45 11.23 13.39
CA TRP A 113 9.15 10.75 13.84
C TRP A 113 8.77 9.46 13.14
N ALA A 114 8.32 8.47 13.90
CA ALA A 114 7.81 7.21 13.38
C ALA A 114 6.39 6.96 13.89
N VAL A 115 5.52 6.47 13.03
CA VAL A 115 4.11 6.24 13.36
C VAL A 115 3.66 4.82 13.00
N GLY A 116 2.65 4.35 13.70
CA GLY A 116 2.09 3.04 13.48
C GLY A 116 0.99 2.70 14.48
N PHE A 117 1.06 1.52 15.06
CA PHE A 117 0.10 1.07 16.08
C PHE A 117 0.75 0.16 17.12
N SER A 118 0.11 0.10 18.28
CA SER A 118 0.41 -0.82 19.38
C SER A 118 -0.85 -1.57 19.82
N PRO A 119 -0.71 -2.68 20.57
CA PRO A 119 -1.86 -3.34 21.19
C PRO A 119 -2.61 -2.39 22.13
N HIS A 120 -3.93 -2.52 22.18
CA HIS A 120 -4.72 -1.77 23.13
C HIS A 120 -4.46 -2.24 24.57
N PRO A 121 -4.30 -1.34 25.57
CA PRO A 121 -3.92 -1.69 26.94
C PRO A 121 -4.89 -2.63 27.67
N SER A 122 -6.17 -2.68 27.27
CA SER A 122 -7.20 -3.49 27.94
C SER A 122 -7.01 -5.00 27.82
N GLY A 123 -6.02 -5.48 27.04
CA GLY A 123 -5.78 -6.91 26.83
C GLY A 123 -6.97 -7.68 26.24
N THR A 124 -7.96 -6.97 25.70
CA THR A 124 -9.13 -7.59 25.07
C THR A 124 -8.74 -8.35 23.81
N PRO A 125 -9.40 -9.48 23.52
CA PRO A 125 -8.97 -10.36 22.48
C PRO A 125 -9.14 -9.74 21.09
N LEU A 126 -8.09 -9.85 20.28
CA LEU A 126 -8.09 -9.85 18.83
C LEU A 126 -8.59 -8.55 18.13
N TYR A 127 -7.67 -7.85 17.50
CA TYR A 127 -7.92 -6.76 16.54
C TYR A 127 -8.17 -5.36 17.08
N ILE A 128 -7.86 -5.10 18.36
CA ILE A 128 -7.95 -3.73 18.92
C ILE A 128 -6.55 -3.15 19.00
N ARG A 129 -6.33 -2.08 18.25
CA ARG A 129 -5.07 -1.35 18.16
C ARG A 129 -5.29 0.10 18.60
N GLN A 130 -4.23 0.73 19.05
CA GLN A 130 -4.17 2.17 19.27
C GLN A 130 -3.00 2.76 18.50
N THR A 131 -3.05 4.06 18.29
CA THR A 131 -1.94 4.79 17.67
C THR A 131 -0.65 4.58 18.44
N LEU A 132 0.44 4.47 17.71
CA LEU A 132 1.80 4.51 18.24
C LEU A 132 2.55 5.59 17.48
N ILE A 133 3.06 6.57 18.23
CA ILE A 133 3.95 7.60 17.71
C ILE A 133 5.23 7.58 18.54
N GLU A 134 6.35 7.48 17.86
CA GLU A 134 7.68 7.53 18.47
C GLU A 134 8.46 8.70 17.90
N HIS A 135 9.24 9.35 18.76
CA HIS A 135 10.09 10.49 18.44
C HIS A 135 11.54 10.24 18.84
N TRP A 136 12.46 10.51 17.94
CA TRP A 136 13.91 10.53 18.13
C TRP A 136 14.36 11.96 18.43
N ASP A 137 14.96 12.17 19.59
CA ASP A 137 15.43 13.46 20.09
C ASP A 137 16.93 13.74 19.82
N GLY A 138 17.58 12.90 19.00
CA GLY A 138 19.01 12.92 18.75
C GLY A 138 19.80 11.92 19.62
N SER A 139 19.18 11.34 20.66
CA SER A 139 19.83 10.42 21.59
C SER A 139 19.04 9.13 21.79
N SER A 140 17.70 9.18 21.83
CA SER A 140 16.82 8.05 22.10
C SER A 140 15.45 8.21 21.46
N TRP A 141 14.81 7.08 21.17
CA TRP A 141 13.41 7.03 20.80
C TRP A 141 12.52 7.02 22.06
N SER A 142 11.46 7.80 22.05
CA SER A 142 10.44 7.85 23.09
C SER A 142 9.04 7.85 22.51
N VAL A 143 8.08 7.25 23.24
CA VAL A 143 6.66 7.29 22.83
C VAL A 143 6.09 8.67 23.14
N VAL A 144 5.47 9.28 22.13
CA VAL A 144 4.74 10.53 22.27
C VAL A 144 3.24 10.21 22.28
N PRO A 145 2.51 10.62 23.33
CA PRO A 145 1.06 10.39 23.38
C PRO A 145 0.33 11.05 22.22
N SER A 146 -0.59 10.32 21.61
CA SER A 146 -1.50 10.84 20.59
C SER A 146 -2.95 10.45 20.91
N PRO A 147 -3.95 11.24 20.48
CA PRO A 147 -5.34 10.98 20.79
C PRO A 147 -5.87 9.79 19.99
N ASN A 148 -6.69 8.96 20.64
CA ASN A 148 -7.47 7.93 19.95
C ASN A 148 -8.95 8.35 19.97
N PRO A 149 -9.68 8.29 18.84
CA PRO A 149 -11.08 8.71 18.78
C PRO A 149 -11.96 7.90 19.72
N ALA A 150 -12.81 8.58 20.54
CA ALA A 150 -13.69 7.93 21.48
C ALA A 150 -14.66 6.96 20.79
N GLY A 151 -14.84 5.76 21.36
CA GLY A 151 -15.70 4.72 20.79
C GLY A 151 -15.18 4.03 19.52
N LYS A 152 -13.93 4.25 19.16
CA LYS A 152 -13.23 3.59 18.06
C LYS A 152 -12.10 2.74 18.65
N PRO A 153 -12.34 1.45 18.89
CA PRO A 153 -11.35 0.62 19.57
C PRO A 153 -10.14 0.26 18.69
N ASP A 154 -10.27 0.33 17.37
CA ASP A 154 -9.21 0.01 16.43
C ASP A 154 -8.73 1.26 15.68
N VAL A 155 -7.51 1.68 15.96
CA VAL A 155 -6.92 2.91 15.43
C VAL A 155 -5.50 2.63 14.95
N VAL A 156 -5.20 3.07 13.73
CA VAL A 156 -3.92 2.85 13.07
C VAL A 156 -3.45 4.11 12.37
N LEU A 157 -2.18 4.43 12.50
CA LEU A 157 -1.49 5.41 11.66
C LEU A 157 -0.66 4.68 10.59
N ASN A 158 -0.81 5.08 9.34
CA ASN A 158 -0.16 4.46 8.19
C ASN A 158 0.92 5.34 7.56
N GLY A 159 0.76 6.66 7.61
CA GLY A 159 1.65 7.63 6.99
C GLY A 159 1.99 8.78 7.92
N VAL A 160 3.18 9.37 7.73
CA VAL A 160 3.63 10.57 8.43
C VAL A 160 4.42 11.46 7.48
N ALA A 161 4.22 12.77 7.57
CA ALA A 161 4.99 13.79 6.83
C ALA A 161 5.27 14.99 7.74
N ALA A 162 6.46 15.53 7.65
CA ALA A 162 6.91 16.69 8.41
C ALA A 162 7.14 17.89 7.49
N VAL A 163 6.53 19.03 7.86
CA VAL A 163 6.83 20.34 7.29
C VAL A 163 7.95 21.02 8.10
N SER A 164 7.86 20.90 9.41
CA SER A 164 8.84 21.41 10.37
C SER A 164 8.75 20.67 11.70
N ALA A 165 9.61 20.99 12.67
CA ALA A 165 9.58 20.43 14.02
C ALA A 165 8.26 20.72 14.81
N SER A 166 7.49 21.72 14.38
CA SER A 166 6.20 22.09 14.97
C SER A 166 5.01 21.92 14.01
N ASP A 167 5.20 21.20 12.92
CA ASP A 167 4.14 20.98 11.91
C ASP A 167 4.35 19.61 11.27
N ILE A 168 3.69 18.59 11.83
CA ILE A 168 3.81 17.21 11.38
C ILE A 168 2.41 16.61 11.27
N TRP A 169 2.17 15.92 10.18
CA TRP A 169 0.90 15.27 9.88
C TRP A 169 1.04 13.75 9.93
N ALA A 170 0.10 13.09 10.59
CA ALA A 170 -0.04 11.65 10.56
C ALA A 170 -1.43 11.25 10.08
N VAL A 171 -1.52 10.19 9.26
CA VAL A 171 -2.77 9.74 8.66
C VAL A 171 -2.96 8.24 8.78
N GLY A 172 -4.24 7.82 8.77
CA GLY A 172 -4.59 6.42 8.85
C GLY A 172 -6.10 6.20 8.88
N HIS A 173 -6.54 5.31 9.76
CA HIS A 173 -7.96 5.02 9.96
C HIS A 173 -8.31 4.76 11.42
N SER A 174 -9.61 4.89 11.73
CA SER A 174 -10.19 4.53 13.01
C SER A 174 -11.54 3.85 12.83
N GLY A 175 -11.84 2.85 13.66
CA GLY A 175 -13.11 2.13 13.54
C GLY A 175 -13.38 1.17 14.68
N ASP A 176 -14.46 0.43 14.52
CA ASP A 176 -14.76 -0.75 15.30
C ASP A 176 -14.75 -1.95 14.34
N PRO A 177 -13.88 -2.94 14.55
CA PRO A 177 -13.82 -4.12 13.68
C PRO A 177 -15.13 -4.89 13.55
N ALA A 178 -16.06 -4.71 14.51
CA ALA A 178 -17.38 -5.33 14.46
C ALA A 178 -18.43 -4.51 13.69
N PHE A 179 -18.13 -3.23 13.41
CA PHE A 179 -19.08 -2.28 12.82
C PHE A 179 -18.40 -1.42 11.76
N ALA A 180 -18.60 -1.76 10.50
CA ALA A 180 -18.21 -0.91 9.37
C ALA A 180 -19.17 0.30 9.25
N PRO A 181 -18.76 1.41 8.60
CA PRO A 181 -17.48 1.66 7.94
C PRO A 181 -16.41 2.23 8.88
N TRP A 182 -15.15 1.93 8.59
CA TRP A 182 -14.03 2.63 9.18
C TRP A 182 -13.98 4.07 8.66
N GLN A 183 -13.33 4.94 9.43
CA GLN A 183 -13.23 6.35 9.12
C GLN A 183 -11.77 6.75 8.91
N THR A 184 -11.53 7.72 8.04
CA THR A 184 -10.21 8.36 7.93
C THR A 184 -9.80 8.93 9.28
N LEU A 185 -8.52 8.85 9.57
CA LEU A 185 -7.91 9.50 10.71
C LEU A 185 -6.81 10.43 10.19
N THR A 186 -6.86 11.70 10.62
CA THR A 186 -5.78 12.65 10.42
C THR A 186 -5.44 13.30 11.74
N GLU A 187 -4.15 13.30 12.09
CA GLU A 187 -3.61 13.92 13.28
C GLU A 187 -2.55 14.95 12.92
N HIS A 188 -2.48 16.03 13.69
CA HIS A 188 -1.54 17.11 13.50
C HIS A 188 -0.78 17.42 14.79
N TRP A 189 0.54 17.54 14.68
CA TRP A 189 1.46 18.01 15.73
C TRP A 189 1.71 19.50 15.58
N ASP A 190 1.43 20.27 16.62
CA ASP A 190 1.57 21.73 16.65
C ASP A 190 2.88 22.22 17.28
N GLY A 191 3.81 21.30 17.55
CA GLY A 191 5.05 21.56 18.28
C GLY A 191 4.95 21.24 19.78
N SER A 192 3.76 20.90 20.26
CA SER A 192 3.50 20.62 21.68
C SER A 192 2.60 19.40 21.89
N ASN A 193 1.56 19.26 21.06
CA ASN A 193 0.55 18.20 21.20
C ASN A 193 0.09 17.70 19.84
N TRP A 194 -0.21 16.40 19.79
CA TRP A 194 -0.99 15.81 18.72
C TRP A 194 -2.48 16.06 18.90
N SER A 195 -3.17 16.43 17.84
CA SER A 195 -4.62 16.65 17.84
C SER A 195 -5.25 16.01 16.59
N ILE A 196 -6.47 15.45 16.75
CA ILE A 196 -7.25 14.95 15.63
C ILE A 196 -7.82 16.13 14.86
N ILE A 197 -7.54 16.17 13.56
CA ILE A 197 -8.14 17.13 12.64
C ILE A 197 -9.26 16.43 11.87
N PRO A 198 -10.49 16.96 11.85
CA PRO A 198 -11.60 16.36 11.13
C PRO A 198 -11.29 16.16 9.64
N SER A 199 -11.57 14.99 9.10
CA SER A 199 -11.36 14.67 7.69
C SER A 199 -12.54 13.91 7.08
N PRO A 200 -12.84 14.07 5.77
CA PRO A 200 -13.94 13.40 5.11
C PRO A 200 -13.76 11.89 5.05
N SER A 201 -14.85 11.14 5.26
CA SER A 201 -14.93 9.69 5.12
C SER A 201 -16.04 9.35 4.13
N PRO A 202 -15.78 9.37 2.81
CA PRO A 202 -16.81 9.21 1.78
C PRO A 202 -17.36 7.79 1.67
N GLY A 203 -16.63 6.78 2.13
CA GLY A 203 -17.04 5.38 2.08
C GLY A 203 -18.12 5.07 3.12
N THR A 204 -19.13 4.31 2.70
CA THR A 204 -20.30 3.98 3.53
C THR A 204 -20.42 2.49 3.84
N TYR A 205 -19.49 1.68 3.34
CA TYR A 205 -19.57 0.21 3.49
C TYR A 205 -18.42 -0.36 4.34
N ASN A 206 -17.24 -0.63 3.80
CA ASN A 206 -16.17 -1.31 4.53
C ASN A 206 -15.06 -0.40 5.02
N GLY A 207 -15.01 0.83 4.58
CA GLY A 207 -13.97 1.66 5.12
C GLY A 207 -13.58 2.87 4.31
N ASN A 208 -12.79 3.65 5.00
CA ASN A 208 -12.06 4.79 4.51
C ASN A 208 -10.69 4.70 5.17
N ASP A 209 -9.68 4.51 4.36
CA ASP A 209 -8.30 4.29 4.81
C ASP A 209 -7.38 5.30 4.14
N LEU A 210 -6.56 5.99 4.89
CA LEU A 210 -5.46 6.78 4.37
C LEU A 210 -4.16 5.99 4.56
N TYR A 211 -3.39 5.86 3.49
CA TYR A 211 -2.15 5.08 3.52
C TYR A 211 -0.90 5.93 3.54
N ALA A 212 -0.93 7.11 2.92
CA ALA A 212 0.23 7.98 2.85
C ALA A 212 -0.17 9.46 2.89
N VAL A 213 0.76 10.28 3.34
CA VAL A 213 0.65 11.74 3.40
C VAL A 213 1.95 12.38 2.93
N ALA A 214 1.84 13.50 2.21
CA ALA A 214 2.97 14.33 1.79
C ALA A 214 2.60 15.81 1.93
N ALA A 215 3.53 16.62 2.37
CA ALA A 215 3.33 18.04 2.61
C ALA A 215 4.24 18.89 1.74
N VAL A 216 3.69 19.93 1.12
CA VAL A 216 4.42 21.00 0.45
C VAL A 216 4.69 22.14 1.43
N SER A 217 3.70 22.46 2.26
CA SER A 217 3.74 23.52 3.27
C SER A 217 2.67 23.30 4.33
N THR A 218 2.64 24.13 5.38
CA THR A 218 1.61 24.14 6.43
C THR A 218 0.16 24.20 5.91
N GLY A 219 -0.06 24.88 4.79
CA GLY A 219 -1.39 25.01 4.15
C GLY A 219 -1.55 24.20 2.86
N ASP A 220 -0.68 23.23 2.59
CA ASP A 220 -0.74 22.41 1.39
C ASP A 220 -0.22 21.00 1.69
N VAL A 221 -1.15 20.12 2.09
CA VAL A 221 -0.86 18.74 2.45
C VAL A 221 -1.79 17.79 1.71
N TRP A 222 -1.24 16.73 1.16
CA TRP A 222 -1.96 15.71 0.39
C TRP A 222 -1.95 14.37 1.13
N ALA A 223 -3.12 13.73 1.20
CA ALA A 223 -3.26 12.38 1.72
C ALA A 223 -3.95 11.48 0.69
N VAL A 224 -3.49 10.23 0.60
CA VAL A 224 -4.03 9.26 -0.35
C VAL A 224 -4.38 7.94 0.33
N GLY A 225 -5.32 7.23 -0.29
CA GLY A 225 -5.78 5.97 0.26
C GLY A 225 -6.86 5.31 -0.58
N TRP A 226 -7.88 4.82 0.12
CA TRP A 226 -8.97 4.03 -0.43
C TRP A 226 -10.27 4.28 0.32
N TYR A 227 -11.39 4.22 -0.39
CA TYR A 227 -12.72 4.15 0.23
C TYR A 227 -13.62 3.14 -0.48
N GLN A 228 -14.62 2.62 0.22
CA GLN A 228 -15.57 1.67 -0.32
C GLN A 228 -17.00 2.07 0.07
N SER A 229 -17.88 2.08 -0.94
CA SER A 229 -19.29 2.47 -0.80
C SER A 229 -20.21 1.43 -1.43
N GLY A 230 -21.53 1.62 -1.21
CA GLY A 230 -22.58 0.79 -1.77
C GLY A 230 -22.81 -0.52 -1.03
N PRO A 231 -24.01 -1.10 -1.17
CA PRO A 231 -24.44 -2.29 -0.41
C PRO A 231 -23.68 -3.57 -0.76
N THR A 232 -23.01 -3.60 -1.90
CA THR A 232 -22.21 -4.73 -2.36
C THR A 232 -20.69 -4.49 -2.18
N GLY A 233 -20.31 -3.29 -1.72
CA GLY A 233 -18.91 -2.88 -1.62
C GLY A 233 -18.20 -2.73 -2.97
N GLN A 234 -18.93 -2.69 -4.07
CA GLN A 234 -18.38 -2.55 -5.43
C GLN A 234 -18.22 -1.10 -5.86
N GLU A 235 -18.84 -0.18 -5.14
CA GLU A 235 -18.68 1.26 -5.34
C GLU A 235 -17.58 1.75 -4.42
N GLY A 236 -16.64 2.51 -4.97
CA GLY A 236 -15.49 3.02 -4.25
C GLY A 236 -14.35 3.31 -5.19
N GLY A 237 -13.18 3.61 -4.64
CA GLY A 237 -12.00 3.90 -5.45
C GLY A 237 -10.88 4.51 -4.63
N ALA A 238 -9.90 5.03 -5.32
CA ALA A 238 -8.84 5.79 -4.69
C ALA A 238 -9.40 7.02 -3.95
N LEU A 239 -8.90 7.24 -2.76
CA LEU A 239 -9.15 8.45 -1.99
C LEU A 239 -7.94 9.37 -2.13
N THR A 240 -8.19 10.59 -2.62
CA THR A 240 -7.23 11.69 -2.61
C THR A 240 -7.85 12.86 -1.87
N MET A 241 -7.12 13.39 -0.90
CA MET A 241 -7.54 14.49 -0.05
C MET A 241 -6.48 15.57 0.00
N HIS A 242 -6.92 16.82 0.09
CA HIS A 242 -6.09 18.00 0.17
C HIS A 242 -6.45 18.84 1.40
N TRP A 243 -5.46 19.26 2.16
CA TRP A 243 -5.52 20.23 3.23
C TRP A 243 -5.10 21.61 2.68
N ASP A 244 -5.98 22.58 2.82
CA ASP A 244 -5.81 23.96 2.28
C ASP A 244 -5.34 24.98 3.33
N GLY A 245 -4.91 24.49 4.52
CA GLY A 245 -4.58 25.32 5.67
C GLY A 245 -5.74 25.51 6.65
N ALA A 246 -6.96 25.08 6.29
CA ALA A 246 -8.16 25.24 7.11
C ALA A 246 -8.99 23.95 7.23
N SER A 247 -9.06 23.17 6.15
CA SER A 247 -9.88 21.96 6.10
C SER A 247 -9.36 20.91 5.12
N TRP A 248 -9.65 19.64 5.40
CA TRP A 248 -9.46 18.55 4.46
C TRP A 248 -10.64 18.45 3.49
N THR A 249 -10.36 18.35 2.21
CA THR A 249 -11.35 18.15 1.16
C THR A 249 -10.99 16.96 0.29
N VAL A 250 -12.02 16.23 -0.20
CA VAL A 250 -11.82 15.17 -1.18
C VAL A 250 -11.61 15.78 -2.55
N VAL A 251 -10.52 15.44 -3.21
CA VAL A 251 -10.21 15.85 -4.57
C VAL A 251 -10.48 14.69 -5.52
N PRO A 252 -11.35 14.84 -6.54
CA PRO A 252 -11.64 13.77 -7.49
C PRO A 252 -10.40 13.29 -8.25
N ASN A 253 -10.29 12.00 -8.46
CA ASN A 253 -9.20 11.37 -9.21
C ASN A 253 -9.73 10.23 -10.11
N PRO A 254 -9.00 9.83 -11.18
CA PRO A 254 -9.45 8.82 -12.13
C PRO A 254 -9.21 7.35 -11.70
N SER A 255 -8.53 7.07 -10.57
CA SER A 255 -8.20 5.69 -10.18
C SER A 255 -9.37 4.98 -9.51
N ARG A 256 -9.57 3.74 -9.90
CA ARG A 256 -10.50 2.81 -9.23
C ARG A 256 -9.85 1.98 -8.13
N TRP A 257 -8.54 2.02 -8.05
CA TRP A 257 -7.73 1.16 -7.18
C TRP A 257 -7.07 1.96 -6.08
N PRO A 258 -6.80 1.36 -4.94
CA PRO A 258 -6.12 2.02 -3.83
C PRO A 258 -4.82 2.72 -4.24
N LEU A 259 -4.56 3.88 -3.65
CA LEU A 259 -3.28 4.58 -3.71
C LEU A 259 -2.54 4.38 -2.39
N TYR A 260 -1.28 3.94 -2.47
CA TYR A 260 -0.49 3.57 -1.30
C TYR A 260 0.63 4.55 -0.98
N GLY A 261 1.06 5.34 -1.95
CA GLY A 261 2.14 6.29 -1.79
C GLY A 261 1.81 7.64 -2.43
N VAL A 262 2.31 8.72 -1.84
CA VAL A 262 2.20 10.07 -2.37
C VAL A 262 3.50 10.83 -2.10
N THR A 263 3.94 11.63 -3.06
CA THR A 263 5.04 12.59 -2.91
C THR A 263 4.63 13.93 -3.50
N ALA A 264 4.95 15.03 -2.82
CA ALA A 264 4.60 16.37 -3.22
C ALA A 264 5.88 17.18 -3.44
N ILE A 265 6.06 17.68 -4.66
CA ILE A 265 7.23 18.45 -5.08
C ILE A 265 6.89 19.94 -5.00
N ALA A 266 5.70 20.29 -5.42
CA ALA A 266 5.13 21.64 -5.40
C ALA A 266 3.61 21.56 -5.37
N SER A 267 2.92 22.67 -5.11
CA SER A 267 1.44 22.75 -5.08
C SER A 267 0.77 22.35 -6.41
N ASN A 268 1.50 22.38 -7.51
CA ASN A 268 1.05 21.96 -8.83
C ASN A 268 1.81 20.72 -9.37
N ASP A 269 2.54 20.03 -8.51
CA ASP A 269 3.32 18.86 -8.90
C ASP A 269 3.32 17.84 -7.77
N VAL A 270 2.27 16.99 -7.75
CA VAL A 270 2.10 15.93 -6.76
C VAL A 270 1.85 14.60 -7.47
N TRP A 271 2.52 13.56 -7.02
CA TRP A 271 2.45 12.23 -7.61
C TRP A 271 1.92 11.22 -6.61
N ALA A 272 1.06 10.32 -7.07
CA ALA A 272 0.53 9.24 -6.26
C ALA A 272 0.62 7.90 -6.98
N VAL A 273 0.90 6.84 -6.24
CA VAL A 273 1.05 5.47 -6.77
C VAL A 273 0.21 4.47 -6.00
N GLY A 274 -0.21 3.42 -6.70
CA GLY A 274 -1.01 2.38 -6.08
C GLY A 274 -1.15 1.13 -6.94
N GLU A 275 -2.28 0.47 -6.82
CA GLU A 275 -2.58 -0.68 -7.66
C GLU A 275 -2.83 -0.22 -9.10
N GLN A 276 -2.06 -0.78 -10.05
CA GLN A 276 -2.21 -0.52 -11.48
C GLN A 276 -2.23 0.98 -11.87
N SER A 277 -1.75 1.87 -10.99
CA SER A 277 -1.94 3.31 -11.16
C SER A 277 -0.72 4.12 -10.77
N ILE A 278 -0.37 5.07 -11.62
CA ILE A 278 0.44 6.25 -11.31
C ILE A 278 -0.39 7.47 -11.69
N LEU A 279 -0.59 8.38 -10.76
CA LEU A 279 -1.34 9.61 -10.95
C LEU A 279 -0.43 10.82 -10.77
N HIS A 280 -0.69 11.88 -11.53
CA HIS A 280 -0.04 13.17 -11.42
C HIS A 280 -1.06 14.30 -11.27
N TRP A 281 -0.87 15.16 -10.26
CA TRP A 281 -1.60 16.39 -10.03
C TRP A 281 -0.83 17.56 -10.64
N ASN A 282 -1.47 18.31 -11.52
CA ASN A 282 -0.87 19.43 -12.26
C ASN A 282 -1.27 20.82 -11.72
N GLY A 283 -1.79 20.88 -10.50
CA GLY A 283 -2.34 22.10 -9.91
C GLY A 283 -3.84 22.30 -10.14
N THR A 284 -4.46 21.47 -10.99
CA THR A 284 -5.89 21.59 -11.33
C THR A 284 -6.61 20.25 -11.28
N ASN A 285 -6.00 19.20 -11.84
CA ASN A 285 -6.60 17.87 -11.95
C ASN A 285 -5.58 16.77 -11.74
N TRP A 286 -6.03 15.65 -11.16
CA TRP A 286 -5.34 14.39 -11.21
C TRP A 286 -5.51 13.73 -12.59
N SER A 287 -4.44 13.23 -13.16
CA SER A 287 -4.43 12.48 -14.42
C SER A 287 -3.63 11.19 -14.28
N THR A 288 -4.03 10.15 -15.00
CA THR A 288 -3.25 8.90 -15.07
C THR A 288 -2.03 9.10 -15.96
N VAL A 289 -0.88 8.65 -15.48
CA VAL A 289 0.37 8.65 -16.23
C VAL A 289 0.72 7.21 -16.61
N SER A 290 1.02 7.02 -17.90
CA SER A 290 1.38 5.70 -18.43
C SER A 290 2.76 5.27 -17.93
N PHE A 291 2.91 3.99 -17.61
CA PHE A 291 4.18 3.36 -17.25
C PHE A 291 4.24 1.96 -17.87
N PRO A 292 5.45 1.43 -18.20
CA PRO A 292 5.57 0.15 -18.84
C PRO A 292 5.14 -0.99 -17.92
N PRO A 293 4.40 -1.99 -18.42
CA PRO A 293 4.11 -3.18 -17.63
C PRO A 293 5.41 -3.98 -17.39
N PRO A 294 5.55 -4.69 -16.26
CA PRO A 294 6.61 -5.66 -16.10
C PRO A 294 6.38 -6.85 -17.03
N PRO A 295 7.43 -7.64 -17.34
CA PRO A 295 7.29 -8.81 -18.19
C PRO A 295 6.22 -9.78 -17.70
N GLY A 296 5.37 -10.31 -18.62
CA GLY A 296 4.45 -11.41 -18.33
C GLY A 296 3.04 -11.01 -17.86
N ASP A 297 2.53 -9.83 -18.22
CA ASP A 297 1.16 -9.37 -17.89
C ASP A 297 0.79 -9.53 -16.42
N SER A 298 1.70 -9.20 -15.53
CA SER A 298 1.51 -9.34 -14.10
C SER A 298 0.74 -8.16 -13.48
N TYR A 299 0.01 -8.42 -12.39
CA TYR A 299 -0.65 -7.41 -11.60
C TYR A 299 0.39 -6.59 -10.81
N GLN A 300 0.32 -5.27 -10.89
CA GLN A 300 1.32 -4.36 -10.31
C GLN A 300 0.75 -3.65 -9.09
N ILE A 301 1.54 -3.58 -8.03
CA ILE A 301 1.19 -2.87 -6.81
C ILE A 301 2.39 -2.02 -6.40
N LEU A 302 2.29 -0.70 -6.58
CA LEU A 302 3.30 0.25 -6.14
C LEU A 302 2.96 0.71 -4.72
N LYS A 303 3.93 0.63 -3.82
CA LYS A 303 3.74 0.89 -2.38
C LYS A 303 4.36 2.21 -1.93
N GLY A 304 5.52 2.55 -2.46
CA GLY A 304 6.24 3.76 -2.10
C GLY A 304 6.58 4.60 -3.32
N ILE A 305 6.64 5.90 -3.11
CA ILE A 305 7.09 6.89 -4.10
C ILE A 305 7.87 7.99 -3.40
N SER A 306 8.96 8.46 -4.01
CA SER A 306 9.77 9.57 -3.51
C SER A 306 10.44 10.30 -4.65
N ALA A 307 10.55 11.62 -4.55
CA ALA A 307 11.15 12.49 -5.55
C ALA A 307 12.41 13.13 -5.01
N ALA A 308 13.52 13.03 -5.74
CA ALA A 308 14.69 13.88 -5.55
C ALA A 308 14.49 15.24 -6.26
N SER A 309 13.72 15.26 -7.34
CA SER A 309 13.30 16.46 -8.07
C SER A 309 12.10 16.16 -8.97
N ALA A 310 11.54 17.16 -9.63
CA ALA A 310 10.45 17.00 -10.61
C ALA A 310 10.81 16.09 -11.81
N ASN A 311 12.08 15.92 -12.10
CA ASN A 311 12.60 15.08 -13.17
C ASN A 311 13.31 13.81 -12.68
N ASP A 312 13.19 13.51 -11.39
CA ASP A 312 13.83 12.34 -10.78
C ASP A 312 12.96 11.82 -9.65
N ILE A 313 12.08 10.87 -10.01
CA ILE A 313 11.10 10.30 -9.08
C ILE A 313 11.20 8.78 -9.14
N TRP A 314 11.21 8.15 -7.99
CA TRP A 314 11.27 6.70 -7.85
C TRP A 314 9.98 6.15 -7.24
N ALA A 315 9.48 5.07 -7.82
CA ALA A 315 8.35 4.32 -7.28
C ALA A 315 8.72 2.86 -7.13
N VAL A 316 8.40 2.27 -5.98
CA VAL A 316 8.73 0.88 -5.69
C VAL A 316 7.51 0.09 -5.24
N GLY A 317 7.59 -1.22 -5.41
CA GLY A 317 6.52 -2.13 -5.04
C GLY A 317 6.82 -3.55 -5.46
N TYR A 318 5.81 -4.24 -5.96
CA TYR A 318 5.95 -5.59 -6.48
C TYR A 318 4.92 -5.88 -7.58
N SER A 319 5.22 -6.86 -8.41
CA SER A 319 4.26 -7.47 -9.33
C SER A 319 3.86 -8.86 -8.84
N GLN A 320 2.62 -9.22 -9.11
CA GLN A 320 2.06 -10.52 -8.80
C GLN A 320 1.82 -11.28 -10.11
N PHE A 321 2.44 -12.43 -10.25
CA PHE A 321 2.31 -13.29 -11.41
C PHE A 321 1.62 -14.60 -11.03
N ALA A 322 0.57 -14.99 -11.76
CA ALA A 322 -0.11 -16.24 -11.55
C ALA A 322 0.76 -17.43 -12.01
N TYR A 323 0.92 -18.42 -11.15
CA TYR A 323 1.66 -19.65 -11.39
C TYR A 323 0.76 -20.86 -11.08
N PHE A 324 1.13 -22.07 -11.54
CA PHE A 324 0.31 -23.30 -11.48
C PHE A 324 -0.23 -23.64 -10.08
N TYR A 325 0.45 -23.22 -9.00
CA TYR A 325 0.09 -23.51 -7.62
C TYR A 325 -0.07 -22.26 -6.75
N GLY A 326 -0.32 -21.07 -7.34
CA GLY A 326 -0.46 -19.83 -6.58
C GLY A 326 0.10 -18.61 -7.31
N TYR A 327 0.72 -17.73 -6.55
CA TYR A 327 1.31 -16.51 -7.09
C TYR A 327 2.80 -16.45 -6.79
N ARG A 328 3.55 -15.83 -7.70
CA ARG A 328 4.92 -15.39 -7.49
C ARG A 328 4.96 -13.87 -7.46
N TYR A 329 5.83 -13.34 -6.66
CA TYR A 329 5.97 -11.91 -6.49
C TYR A 329 7.37 -11.48 -6.90
N TYR A 330 7.47 -10.34 -7.56
CA TYR A 330 8.73 -9.79 -8.03
C TYR A 330 8.81 -8.33 -7.62
N PRO A 331 9.87 -7.91 -6.93
CA PRO A 331 10.04 -6.52 -6.55
C PRO A 331 10.17 -5.62 -7.77
N LEU A 332 9.56 -4.46 -7.71
CA LEU A 332 9.54 -3.46 -8.78
C LEU A 332 10.22 -2.18 -8.32
N ALA A 333 10.99 -1.57 -9.23
CA ALA A 333 11.49 -0.22 -9.12
C ALA A 333 11.25 0.50 -10.45
N TYR A 334 10.53 1.61 -10.41
CA TYR A 334 10.28 2.48 -11.54
C TYR A 334 10.97 3.82 -11.32
N HIS A 335 11.48 4.40 -12.40
CA HIS A 335 12.11 5.71 -12.40
C HIS A 335 11.45 6.62 -13.43
N TRP A 336 11.12 7.85 -13.02
CA TRP A 336 10.68 8.96 -13.85
C TRP A 336 11.85 9.87 -14.16
N ASP A 337 12.13 10.08 -15.45
CA ASP A 337 13.26 10.87 -15.97
C ASP A 337 12.87 12.32 -16.37
N GLY A 338 11.69 12.79 -15.96
CA GLY A 338 11.09 14.05 -16.38
C GLY A 338 10.23 13.94 -17.62
N THR A 339 10.25 12.80 -18.32
CA THR A 339 9.49 12.61 -19.58
C THR A 339 8.69 11.32 -19.59
N ARG A 340 9.19 10.26 -18.98
CA ARG A 340 8.57 8.93 -18.95
C ARG A 340 8.98 8.11 -17.74
N TRP A 341 8.12 7.19 -17.36
CA TRP A 341 8.45 6.12 -16.42
C TRP A 341 9.15 4.97 -17.13
N SER A 342 10.16 4.42 -16.51
CA SER A 342 10.88 3.22 -16.97
C SER A 342 11.05 2.21 -15.84
N LEU A 343 10.90 0.93 -16.15
CA LEU A 343 11.20 -0.15 -15.21
C LEU A 343 12.72 -0.30 -15.10
N VAL A 344 13.23 -0.22 -13.89
CA VAL A 344 14.66 -0.35 -13.58
C VAL A 344 14.91 -1.67 -12.87
N PRO A 345 15.85 -2.52 -13.35
CA PRO A 345 16.23 -3.72 -12.64
C PRO A 345 16.70 -3.41 -11.22
N ASN A 346 16.19 -4.14 -10.24
CA ASN A 346 16.55 -3.98 -8.84
C ASN A 346 17.22 -5.26 -8.30
N ALA A 347 17.78 -5.21 -7.09
CA ALA A 347 18.54 -6.29 -6.47
C ALA A 347 17.68 -7.25 -5.62
N GLY A 348 16.35 -7.19 -5.71
CA GLY A 348 15.45 -8.06 -4.97
C GLY A 348 15.34 -9.46 -5.54
N ASN A 349 14.99 -10.43 -4.71
CA ASN A 349 14.72 -11.81 -5.13
C ASN A 349 13.22 -12.03 -5.41
N ILE A 350 12.92 -13.17 -6.00
CA ILE A 350 11.54 -13.66 -6.15
C ILE A 350 10.92 -13.87 -4.76
N ASP A 351 9.64 -13.52 -4.64
CA ASP A 351 8.83 -13.57 -3.43
C ASP A 351 9.30 -12.59 -2.33
N GLU A 352 9.99 -11.53 -2.73
CA GLU A 352 10.27 -10.36 -1.90
C GLU A 352 9.49 -9.15 -2.38
N TYR A 353 9.23 -8.21 -1.47
CA TYR A 353 8.46 -6.99 -1.72
C TYR A 353 9.28 -5.77 -1.33
N LEU A 354 9.16 -4.68 -2.10
CA LEU A 354 9.59 -3.36 -1.67
C LEU A 354 8.37 -2.58 -1.19
N PHE A 355 8.48 -1.92 -0.03
CA PHE A 355 7.37 -1.19 0.58
C PHE A 355 7.58 0.32 0.59
N ALA A 356 8.81 0.77 0.74
CA ALA A 356 9.12 2.19 0.81
C ALA A 356 10.40 2.53 0.07
N VAL A 357 10.48 3.80 -0.37
CA VAL A 357 11.61 4.37 -1.07
C VAL A 357 11.83 5.80 -0.59
N THR A 358 13.10 6.22 -0.48
CA THR A 358 13.50 7.62 -0.26
C THR A 358 14.57 8.00 -1.26
N ALA A 359 14.32 9.05 -2.05
CA ALA A 359 15.23 9.58 -3.04
C ALA A 359 15.89 10.84 -2.48
N ILE A 360 17.21 10.79 -2.28
CA ILE A 360 18.01 11.87 -1.71
C ILE A 360 18.62 12.69 -2.83
N ALA A 361 19.13 11.99 -3.84
CA ALA A 361 19.75 12.57 -5.04
C ALA A 361 19.65 11.55 -6.19
N ALA A 362 19.94 11.97 -7.41
CA ALA A 362 19.89 11.14 -8.61
C ALA A 362 20.78 9.89 -8.56
N ASN A 363 21.79 9.88 -7.71
CA ASN A 363 22.70 8.76 -7.47
C ASN A 363 22.66 8.22 -6.04
N ASP A 364 21.60 8.58 -5.28
CA ASP A 364 21.46 8.15 -3.89
C ASP A 364 19.98 7.96 -3.56
N VAL A 365 19.51 6.71 -3.72
CA VAL A 365 18.12 6.32 -3.44
C VAL A 365 18.12 5.02 -2.64
N TRP A 366 17.33 4.97 -1.59
CA TRP A 366 17.18 3.79 -0.74
C TRP A 366 15.79 3.20 -0.85
N ALA A 367 15.72 1.89 -0.94
CA ALA A 367 14.46 1.14 -0.91
C ALA A 367 14.52 0.03 0.13
N VAL A 368 13.39 -0.19 0.82
CA VAL A 368 13.28 -1.18 1.90
C VAL A 368 12.04 -2.04 1.75
N GLY A 369 12.08 -3.24 2.37
CA GLY A 369 10.98 -4.17 2.20
C GLY A 369 10.99 -5.37 3.15
N ASP A 370 10.49 -6.49 2.64
CA ASP A 370 10.39 -7.75 3.37
C ASP A 370 11.73 -8.30 3.82
N ASN A 371 11.70 -9.08 4.92
CA ASN A 371 12.86 -9.79 5.45
C ASN A 371 14.06 -8.88 5.76
N GLY A 372 13.80 -7.62 6.14
CA GLY A 372 14.84 -6.64 6.39
C GLY A 372 15.63 -6.22 5.15
N GLN A 373 15.04 -6.41 3.97
CA GLN A 373 15.66 -6.03 2.71
C GLN A 373 15.93 -4.53 2.67
N THR A 374 17.16 -4.16 2.41
CA THR A 374 17.58 -2.81 2.07
C THR A 374 18.36 -2.81 0.78
N GLN A 375 18.05 -1.88 -0.11
CA GLN A 375 18.71 -1.68 -1.39
C GLN A 375 19.11 -0.22 -1.56
N HIS A 376 20.24 0.00 -2.22
CA HIS A 376 20.77 1.32 -2.54
C HIS A 376 21.01 1.47 -4.03
N TRP A 377 20.52 2.57 -4.61
CA TRP A 377 20.80 3.03 -5.97
C TRP A 377 21.96 4.03 -5.96
N ASN A 378 23.01 3.76 -6.74
CA ASN A 378 24.21 4.58 -6.79
C ASN A 378 24.33 5.45 -8.06
N GLY A 379 23.22 5.67 -8.75
CA GLY A 379 23.19 6.39 -10.03
C GLY A 379 23.31 5.47 -11.26
N ALA A 380 23.66 4.19 -11.08
CA ALA A 380 23.83 3.24 -12.17
C ALA A 380 23.11 1.92 -11.92
N ASN A 381 23.16 1.40 -10.70
CA ASN A 381 22.61 0.10 -10.35
C ASN A 381 22.07 0.09 -8.93
N TRP A 382 21.02 -0.71 -8.70
CA TRP A 382 20.58 -1.11 -7.39
C TRP A 382 21.46 -2.21 -6.82
N SER A 383 21.87 -2.10 -5.58
CA SER A 383 22.63 -3.12 -4.84
C SER A 383 22.02 -3.37 -3.47
N ARG A 384 22.11 -4.60 -2.97
CA ARG A 384 21.74 -4.90 -1.58
C ARG A 384 22.79 -4.36 -0.64
N VAL A 385 22.33 -3.73 0.44
CA VAL A 385 23.16 -3.34 1.57
C VAL A 385 22.69 -4.13 2.77
N ALA A 386 23.61 -4.88 3.40
CA ALA A 386 23.25 -5.75 4.51
C ALA A 386 22.77 -4.93 5.72
N ALA A 387 21.58 -5.23 6.23
CA ALA A 387 21.02 -4.73 7.47
C ALA A 387 20.97 -5.85 8.51
N PRO A 388 21.13 -5.56 9.81
CA PRO A 388 20.99 -6.58 10.85
C PRO A 388 19.53 -7.05 10.92
N TYR A 389 19.33 -8.34 11.21
CA TYR A 389 18.01 -8.95 11.28
C TYR A 389 17.73 -9.46 12.69
N PRO A 390 16.79 -8.84 13.45
CA PRO A 390 16.70 -9.06 14.89
C PRO A 390 15.94 -10.32 15.30
N GLY A 391 15.19 -10.99 14.42
CA GLY A 391 14.31 -12.07 14.84
C GLY A 391 13.75 -12.98 13.76
N LEU A 392 12.58 -13.53 14.01
CA LEU A 392 11.86 -14.47 13.14
C LEU A 392 10.81 -13.72 12.33
N GLY A 393 11.04 -13.56 11.03
CA GLY A 393 10.14 -12.80 10.19
C GLY A 393 10.11 -11.31 10.58
N GLY A 394 10.04 -10.44 9.62
CA GLY A 394 10.02 -9.01 9.85
C GLY A 394 10.12 -8.26 8.53
N ARG A 395 9.81 -6.97 8.57
CA ARG A 395 9.91 -6.13 7.39
C ARG A 395 10.09 -4.68 7.77
N PHE A 396 10.70 -3.93 6.89
CA PHE A 396 10.66 -2.47 6.91
C PHE A 396 9.44 -1.99 6.12
N ASN A 397 8.66 -1.09 6.71
CA ASN A 397 7.48 -0.48 6.09
C ASN A 397 7.75 0.96 5.64
N GLY A 398 8.71 1.65 6.24
CA GLY A 398 9.07 3.04 5.96
C GLY A 398 10.56 3.24 5.89
N VAL A 399 11.00 4.20 5.07
CA VAL A 399 12.37 4.68 4.97
C VAL A 399 12.38 6.18 4.74
N ALA A 400 13.25 6.90 5.43
CA ALA A 400 13.47 8.33 5.24
C ALA A 400 14.91 8.69 5.56
N ALA A 401 15.40 9.78 4.99
CA ALA A 401 16.79 10.19 5.11
C ALA A 401 16.91 11.63 5.66
N ALA A 402 17.83 11.82 6.61
CA ALA A 402 18.29 13.13 7.01
C ALA A 402 19.38 13.67 6.05
N SER A 403 20.13 12.77 5.45
CA SER A 403 21.17 13.06 4.46
C SER A 403 21.62 11.78 3.76
N THR A 404 22.52 11.89 2.79
CA THR A 404 23.20 10.76 2.13
C THR A 404 23.98 9.85 3.10
N ARG A 405 24.22 10.31 4.33
CA ARG A 405 25.01 9.62 5.37
C ARG A 405 24.17 9.21 6.58
N ASP A 406 22.87 9.48 6.56
CA ASP A 406 21.97 9.26 7.69
C ASP A 406 20.59 8.88 7.19
N VAL A 407 20.28 7.58 7.19
CA VAL A 407 19.03 7.04 6.69
C VAL A 407 18.38 6.16 7.75
N TRP A 408 17.08 6.28 7.93
CA TRP A 408 16.29 5.56 8.90
C TRP A 408 15.32 4.60 8.20
N ALA A 409 15.27 3.37 8.65
CA ALA A 409 14.29 2.37 8.23
C ALA A 409 13.49 1.89 9.44
N VAL A 410 12.15 1.84 9.29
CA VAL A 410 11.26 1.44 10.39
C VAL A 410 10.31 0.34 9.96
N GLY A 411 9.93 -0.51 10.91
CA GLY A 411 9.03 -1.61 10.65
C GLY A 411 8.71 -2.43 11.88
N SER A 412 8.65 -3.74 11.72
CA SER A 412 8.42 -4.67 12.83
C SER A 412 9.05 -6.02 12.56
N TYR A 413 9.39 -6.74 13.64
CA TYR A 413 9.86 -8.12 13.61
C TYR A 413 9.16 -8.96 14.69
N SER A 414 9.20 -10.28 14.55
CA SER A 414 8.72 -11.19 15.58
C SER A 414 9.89 -11.81 16.36
N ASP A 415 9.79 -11.81 17.68
CA ASP A 415 10.71 -12.54 18.56
C ASP A 415 10.29 -14.01 18.77
N GLY A 416 9.21 -14.46 18.10
CA GLY A 416 8.59 -15.77 18.25
C GLY A 416 7.39 -15.77 19.21
N ASN A 417 7.22 -14.75 20.05
CA ASN A 417 6.10 -14.59 20.97
C ASN A 417 5.19 -13.41 20.61
N GLN A 418 5.79 -12.32 20.16
CA GLN A 418 5.08 -11.08 19.85
C GLN A 418 5.76 -10.33 18.70
N TRP A 419 5.05 -9.33 18.14
CA TRP A 419 5.62 -8.39 17.21
C TRP A 419 6.14 -7.17 17.96
N LEU A 420 7.35 -6.74 17.58
CA LEU A 420 8.08 -5.64 18.17
C LEU A 420 8.42 -4.60 17.10
N THR A 421 8.56 -3.35 17.49
CA THR A 421 9.10 -2.31 16.63
C THR A 421 10.51 -2.64 16.19
N TRP A 422 10.83 -2.29 14.95
CA TRP A 422 12.16 -2.45 14.38
C TRP A 422 12.58 -1.16 13.74
N ILE A 423 13.69 -0.61 14.23
CA ILE A 423 14.31 0.60 13.69
C ILE A 423 15.77 0.34 13.43
N ASP A 424 16.17 0.60 12.20
CA ASP A 424 17.57 0.61 11.80
C ASP A 424 17.97 2.01 11.33
N ARG A 425 19.22 2.39 11.64
CA ARG A 425 19.84 3.61 11.16
C ARG A 425 21.09 3.27 10.36
N TYR A 426 21.16 3.74 9.12
CA TYR A 426 22.36 3.71 8.30
C TYR A 426 23.17 4.97 8.57
N THR A 427 24.45 4.79 8.90
CA THR A 427 25.38 5.89 9.10
C THR A 427 26.71 5.63 8.41
N VAL A 428 27.30 6.68 7.89
CA VAL A 428 28.68 6.67 7.36
C VAL A 428 29.58 7.28 8.42
N PRO A 429 30.67 6.60 8.82
CA PRO A 429 31.63 7.07 9.83
C PRO A 429 32.27 8.42 9.52
#